data_7fdfb4a3c26ef6e84bd79e6eb80ce887
#
_entry.id   7fdfb4a3c26ef6e84bd79e6eb80ce887
#
_cell.length_a   1.000
_cell.length_b   1.000
_cell.length_c   1.000
_cell.angle_alpha   90.00
_cell.angle_beta   90.00
_cell.angle_gamma   90.00
#
_symmetry.space_group_name_H-M   'P 1'
#
loop_
_entity.id
_entity.type
_entity.pdbx_description
1 polymer ?
#
loop_
_entity_poly.entity_id
_entity_poly.type
_entity_poly.pdbx_seq_one_letter_code
_entity_poly.pdbx_strand_id
1 'polypeptide(L)'
;MKILWISPWFGNYRIPVYENLNKLCSGNFYLICSEENTSELVRGKLKAVLGNHAIVMSGEQRMTMGSDESDFANSALVIKKQPGLYKTVKSVEADVIITEGFGGWAPAGIRYAVTHRKKLCMFYERTAYVERNSPTWRSMYRRLVGIPVDYFLINGTLTEEYLNEGLHFKRTPKVKGCMCADSFGLSQAVEKVTRADKDALREELKLKDGLTFLFVGQMVERKGIKELLAVWGRHITEYP
;
A
#
# COMPACT_ATOMS: atom_id res chain seq x y z
N MET A 1 10.78 -17.64 13.88
CA MET A 1 11.22 -16.50 13.03
C MET A 1 10.24 -15.36 13.26
N LYS A 2 10.74 -14.20 13.66
CA LYS A 2 9.93 -13.02 13.97
C LYS A 2 9.98 -12.05 12.77
N ILE A 3 8.81 -11.66 12.26
CA ILE A 3 8.69 -10.76 11.10
C ILE A 3 8.09 -9.43 11.55
N LEU A 4 8.71 -8.34 11.11
CA LEU A 4 8.19 -6.99 11.31
C LEU A 4 7.89 -6.33 9.96
N TRP A 5 6.63 -5.92 9.75
CA TRP A 5 6.24 -5.09 8.61
C TRP A 5 6.05 -3.64 9.06
N ILE A 6 6.72 -2.73 8.39
CA ILE A 6 6.65 -1.29 8.64
C ILE A 6 5.83 -0.66 7.53
N SER A 7 4.59 -0.29 7.82
CA SER A 7 3.64 0.31 6.89
C SER A 7 3.11 1.64 7.43
N PRO A 8 3.58 2.79 6.92
CA PRO A 8 3.16 4.10 7.41
C PRO A 8 1.68 4.41 7.11
N TRP A 9 1.05 3.66 6.22
CA TRP A 9 -0.36 3.79 5.89
C TRP A 9 -0.92 2.41 5.52
N PHE A 10 -2.24 2.25 5.68
CA PHE A 10 -2.81 0.93 5.73
C PHE A 10 -4.15 0.84 5.00
N GLY A 11 -4.29 -0.17 4.17
CA GLY A 11 -5.55 -0.52 3.51
C GLY A 11 -6.34 -1.59 4.27
N ASN A 12 -7.62 -1.34 4.50
CA ASN A 12 -8.54 -2.29 5.16
C ASN A 12 -8.51 -3.69 4.49
N TYR A 13 -8.29 -3.74 3.20
CA TYR A 13 -8.22 -4.97 2.40
C TYR A 13 -7.03 -5.88 2.72
N ARG A 14 -6.02 -5.38 3.45
CA ARG A 14 -4.82 -6.17 3.83
C ARG A 14 -4.97 -6.90 5.17
N ILE A 15 -6.01 -6.64 5.95
CA ILE A 15 -6.19 -7.28 7.27
C ILE A 15 -6.14 -8.80 7.19
N PRO A 16 -6.86 -9.48 6.26
CA PRO A 16 -6.79 -10.94 6.13
C PRO A 16 -5.39 -11.44 5.74
N VAL A 17 -4.62 -10.65 5.00
CA VAL A 17 -3.22 -10.98 4.66
C VAL A 17 -2.37 -11.02 5.92
N TYR A 18 -2.49 -10.02 6.79
CA TYR A 18 -1.74 -9.97 8.05
C TYR A 18 -2.17 -11.06 9.04
N GLU A 19 -3.47 -11.37 9.08
CA GLU A 19 -3.97 -12.51 9.86
C GLU A 19 -3.33 -13.81 9.41
N ASN A 20 -3.30 -14.08 8.10
CA ASN A 20 -2.68 -15.29 7.56
C ASN A 20 -1.17 -15.30 7.78
N LEU A 21 -0.48 -14.18 7.61
CA LEU A 21 0.94 -14.08 7.92
C LEU A 21 1.21 -14.36 9.41
N ASN A 22 0.38 -13.84 10.30
CA ASN A 22 0.51 -14.11 11.74
C ASN A 22 0.32 -15.60 12.06
N LYS A 23 -0.66 -16.27 11.44
CA LYS A 23 -0.85 -17.73 11.55
C LYS A 23 0.36 -18.49 11.03
N LEU A 24 0.87 -18.15 9.84
CA LEU A 24 2.05 -18.80 9.24
C LEU A 24 3.32 -18.60 10.06
N CYS A 25 3.43 -17.48 10.77
CA CYS A 25 4.56 -17.18 11.65
C CYS A 25 4.34 -17.65 13.10
N SER A 26 3.33 -18.47 13.37
CA SER A 26 2.99 -18.96 14.72
C SER A 26 2.88 -17.82 15.74
N GLY A 27 2.17 -16.74 15.38
CA GLY A 27 1.97 -15.58 16.22
C GLY A 27 3.17 -14.61 16.31
N ASN A 28 4.20 -14.76 15.47
CA ASN A 28 5.40 -13.92 15.49
C ASN A 28 5.44 -12.87 14.36
N PHE A 29 4.28 -12.41 13.92
CA PHE A 29 4.15 -11.32 12.94
C PHE A 29 3.78 -10.01 13.63
N TYR A 30 4.56 -8.96 13.39
CA TYR A 30 4.40 -7.63 13.95
C TYR A 30 4.14 -6.61 12.83
N LEU A 31 3.27 -5.66 13.08
CA LEU A 31 2.99 -4.54 12.18
C LEU A 31 3.18 -3.22 12.91
N ILE A 32 3.94 -2.30 12.32
CA ILE A 32 3.99 -0.90 12.78
C ILE A 32 3.24 -0.04 11.75
N CYS A 33 2.26 0.74 12.20
CA CYS A 33 1.50 1.65 11.34
C CYS A 33 1.31 3.03 11.99
N SER A 34 0.96 4.04 11.17
CA SER A 34 0.70 5.40 11.62
C SER A 34 -0.76 5.55 12.07
N GLU A 35 -0.97 6.21 13.19
CA GLU A 35 -2.30 6.56 13.67
C GLU A 35 -2.98 7.54 12.72
N GLU A 36 -2.26 8.54 12.24
CA GLU A 36 -2.77 9.60 11.37
C GLU A 36 -3.21 9.09 9.99
N ASN A 37 -2.57 8.01 9.51
CA ASN A 37 -2.85 7.45 8.18
C ASN A 37 -3.72 6.17 8.24
N THR A 38 -4.22 5.80 9.42
CA THR A 38 -5.02 4.58 9.62
C THR A 38 -6.30 4.94 10.39
N SER A 39 -7.46 4.73 9.78
CA SER A 39 -8.74 5.04 10.43
C SER A 39 -8.94 4.23 11.71
N GLU A 40 -9.73 4.76 12.64
CA GLU A 40 -10.03 4.09 13.91
C GLU A 40 -10.65 2.70 13.69
N LEU A 41 -11.57 2.58 12.75
CA LEU A 41 -12.18 1.30 12.36
C LEU A 41 -11.11 0.27 11.96
N VAL A 42 -10.15 0.68 11.15
CA VAL A 42 -9.07 -0.20 10.67
C VAL A 42 -8.13 -0.55 11.82
N ARG A 43 -7.79 0.40 12.69
CA ARG A 43 -6.99 0.13 13.90
C ARG A 43 -7.66 -0.89 14.82
N GLY A 44 -8.99 -0.76 15.03
CA GLY A 44 -9.78 -1.73 15.80
C GLY A 44 -9.70 -3.14 15.23
N LYS A 45 -9.88 -3.28 13.91
CA LYS A 45 -9.76 -4.57 13.21
C LYS A 45 -8.34 -5.15 13.29
N LEU A 46 -7.31 -4.32 13.13
CA LEU A 46 -5.91 -4.75 13.29
C LEU A 46 -5.62 -5.28 14.68
N LYS A 47 -6.09 -4.57 15.69
CA LYS A 47 -5.92 -4.96 17.10
C LYS A 47 -6.65 -6.26 17.40
N ALA A 48 -7.81 -6.49 16.80
CA ALA A 48 -8.55 -7.75 16.93
C ALA A 48 -7.77 -8.94 16.36
N VAL A 49 -7.05 -8.75 15.24
CA VAL A 49 -6.31 -9.83 14.54
C VAL A 49 -4.90 -10.03 15.09
N LEU A 50 -4.19 -8.97 15.44
CA LEU A 50 -2.77 -9.02 15.83
C LEU A 50 -2.54 -8.73 17.33
N GLY A 51 -3.56 -8.27 18.06
CA GLY A 51 -3.41 -7.92 19.47
C GLY A 51 -2.33 -6.84 19.67
N ASN A 52 -1.42 -7.10 20.60
CA ASN A 52 -0.29 -6.20 20.91
C ASN A 52 0.79 -6.17 19.83
N HIS A 53 0.73 -7.04 18.82
CA HIS A 53 1.64 -7.02 17.68
C HIS A 53 1.26 -5.97 16.62
N ALA A 54 0.07 -5.37 16.70
CA ALA A 54 -0.31 -4.17 15.98
C ALA A 54 0.17 -2.93 16.73
N ILE A 55 1.32 -2.41 16.37
CA ILE A 55 1.95 -1.25 17.00
C ILE A 55 1.54 0.00 16.23
N VAL A 56 0.70 0.81 16.84
CA VAL A 56 0.24 2.08 16.26
C VAL A 56 1.09 3.22 16.82
N MET A 57 1.68 4.03 15.94
CA MET A 57 2.51 5.17 16.30
C MET A 57 1.82 6.47 15.91
N SER A 58 1.81 7.45 16.81
CA SER A 58 1.29 8.80 16.60
C SER A 58 2.40 9.84 16.53
N GLY A 59 2.08 11.04 16.04
CA GLY A 59 2.99 12.17 15.95
C GLY A 59 3.86 12.17 14.68
N GLU A 60 3.38 11.61 13.57
CA GLU A 60 4.07 11.72 12.28
C GLU A 60 4.18 13.19 11.85
N GLN A 61 5.39 13.64 11.61
CA GLN A 61 5.69 14.97 11.06
C GLN A 61 5.90 14.85 9.56
N ARG A 62 5.19 15.67 8.78
CA ARG A 62 5.30 15.70 7.32
C ARG A 62 5.85 17.06 6.89
N MET A 63 6.93 17.03 6.11
CA MET A 63 7.48 18.20 5.44
C MET A 63 7.39 17.97 3.94
N THR A 64 6.76 18.88 3.20
CA THR A 64 6.66 18.86 1.75
C THR A 64 7.52 19.99 1.18
N MET A 65 8.41 19.66 0.26
CA MET A 65 9.27 20.61 -0.45
C MET A 65 8.98 20.51 -1.96
N GLY A 66 8.66 21.65 -2.59
CA GLY A 66 8.25 21.72 -3.99
C GLY A 66 6.73 21.75 -4.20
N SER A 67 6.30 21.98 -5.43
CA SER A 67 4.88 21.99 -5.81
C SER A 67 4.40 20.57 -6.15
N ASP A 68 3.19 20.24 -5.73
CA ASP A 68 2.54 18.94 -5.98
C ASP A 68 1.62 19.01 -7.20
N GLU A 69 2.05 19.69 -8.25
CA GLU A 69 1.21 19.96 -9.44
C GLU A 69 1.08 18.78 -10.41
N SER A 70 1.78 17.66 -10.15
CA SER A 70 1.74 16.49 -11.03
C SER A 70 0.99 15.33 -10.38
N ASP A 71 -0.15 14.99 -10.94
CA ASP A 71 -0.98 13.85 -10.52
C ASP A 71 -0.31 12.47 -10.78
N PHE A 72 0.74 12.40 -11.57
CA PHE A 72 1.33 11.13 -12.01
C PHE A 72 2.60 10.72 -11.29
N ALA A 73 3.42 11.67 -10.91
CA ALA A 73 4.58 11.39 -10.07
C ALA A 73 4.70 12.58 -9.12
N ASN A 74 4.68 12.35 -7.83
CA ASN A 74 4.94 13.41 -6.87
C ASN A 74 6.25 14.10 -7.22
N SER A 75 6.18 15.27 -7.86
CA SER A 75 7.31 16.13 -8.12
C SER A 75 7.86 16.67 -6.80
N ALA A 76 7.01 16.83 -5.80
CA ALA A 76 7.38 17.23 -4.46
C ALA A 76 8.17 16.16 -3.70
N LEU A 77 9.17 16.60 -2.96
CA LEU A 77 9.85 15.77 -1.97
C LEU A 77 9.04 15.78 -0.67
N VAL A 78 8.46 14.65 -0.32
CA VAL A 78 7.75 14.48 0.96
C VAL A 78 8.65 13.72 1.92
N ILE A 79 9.08 14.41 2.98
CA ILE A 79 9.84 13.81 4.09
C ILE A 79 8.86 13.53 5.22
N LYS A 80 8.79 12.27 5.62
CA LYS A 80 8.00 11.82 6.77
C LYS A 80 8.93 11.42 7.89
N LYS A 81 8.77 12.05 9.05
CA LYS A 81 9.52 11.77 10.25
C LYS A 81 8.57 11.26 11.33
N GLN A 82 8.77 10.04 11.78
CA GLN A 82 8.05 9.47 12.91
C GLN A 82 8.97 9.44 14.12
N PRO A 83 8.72 10.27 15.15
CA PRO A 83 9.50 10.24 16.39
C PRO A 83 9.46 8.84 17.04
N GLY A 84 10.60 8.37 17.51
CA GLY A 84 10.69 7.07 18.19
C GLY A 84 10.65 5.83 17.30
N LEU A 85 10.38 5.95 15.97
CA LEU A 85 10.21 4.81 15.07
C LEU A 85 11.37 3.81 15.15
N TYR A 86 12.62 4.29 15.06
CA TYR A 86 13.79 3.38 15.13
C TYR A 86 13.88 2.64 16.48
N LYS A 87 13.54 3.30 17.59
CA LYS A 87 13.49 2.66 18.92
C LYS A 87 12.42 1.55 18.94
N THR A 88 11.26 1.82 18.39
CA THR A 88 10.18 0.84 18.27
C THR A 88 10.55 -0.34 17.35
N VAL A 89 11.14 -0.07 16.18
CA VAL A 89 11.65 -1.13 15.29
C VAL A 89 12.66 -2.02 16.03
N LYS A 90 13.59 -1.40 16.75
CA LYS A 90 14.61 -2.13 17.51
C LYS A 90 14.01 -2.97 18.66
N SER A 91 12.99 -2.49 19.35
CA SER A 91 12.37 -3.21 20.47
C SER A 91 11.61 -4.47 20.06
N VAL A 92 11.23 -4.59 18.78
CA VAL A 92 10.59 -5.82 18.26
C VAL A 92 11.60 -6.96 18.12
N GLU A 93 12.88 -6.68 17.89
CA GLU A 93 13.94 -7.68 17.68
C GLU A 93 13.63 -8.69 16.57
N ALA A 94 13.10 -8.18 15.45
CA ALA A 94 12.67 -9.03 14.35
C ALA A 94 13.85 -9.63 13.57
N ASP A 95 13.66 -10.84 13.00
CA ASP A 95 14.62 -11.53 12.15
C ASP A 95 14.50 -11.10 10.69
N VAL A 96 13.28 -10.73 10.28
CA VAL A 96 12.97 -10.25 8.93
C VAL A 96 12.24 -8.93 9.04
N ILE A 97 12.70 -7.93 8.31
CA ILE A 97 12.09 -6.62 8.19
C ILE A 97 11.44 -6.49 6.81
N ILE A 98 10.18 -6.07 6.78
CA ILE A 98 9.49 -5.71 5.54
C ILE A 98 9.24 -4.19 5.58
N THR A 99 9.72 -3.47 4.55
CA THR A 99 9.49 -2.03 4.38
C THR A 99 8.67 -1.75 3.12
N GLU A 100 8.01 -0.60 3.06
CA GLU A 100 7.26 -0.16 1.89
C GLU A 100 8.00 0.96 1.16
N GLY A 101 8.63 0.62 0.02
CA GLY A 101 9.40 1.55 -0.81
C GLY A 101 10.69 2.02 -0.15
N PHE A 102 11.27 3.10 -0.70
CA PHE A 102 12.58 3.61 -0.32
C PHE A 102 12.52 4.84 0.59
N GLY A 103 11.35 5.43 0.77
CA GLY A 103 11.15 6.66 1.53
C GLY A 103 10.29 6.46 2.78
N GLY A 104 9.79 7.58 3.33
CA GLY A 104 8.92 7.56 4.48
C GLY A 104 9.57 6.89 5.70
N TRP A 105 8.99 5.81 6.17
CA TRP A 105 9.46 5.05 7.34
C TRP A 105 10.49 3.95 7.01
N ALA A 106 10.67 3.63 5.73
CA ALA A 106 11.60 2.58 5.30
C ALA A 106 13.04 2.78 5.80
N PRO A 107 13.62 3.99 5.85
CA PRO A 107 14.99 4.18 6.37
C PRO A 107 15.22 3.64 7.78
N ALA A 108 14.20 3.66 8.66
CA ALA A 108 14.34 3.10 10.00
C ALA A 108 14.48 1.57 9.98
N GLY A 109 13.67 0.89 9.17
CA GLY A 109 13.75 -0.56 8.97
C GLY A 109 15.05 -0.99 8.28
N ILE A 110 15.44 -0.26 7.24
CA ILE A 110 16.69 -0.50 6.51
C ILE A 110 17.90 -0.36 7.46
N ARG A 111 17.95 0.73 8.23
CA ARG A 111 19.01 0.94 9.22
C ARG A 111 19.09 -0.21 10.22
N TYR A 112 17.93 -0.64 10.74
CA TYR A 112 17.89 -1.78 11.69
C TYR A 112 18.40 -3.05 11.04
N ALA A 113 17.91 -3.41 9.86
CA ALA A 113 18.33 -4.62 9.15
C ALA A 113 19.83 -4.64 8.90
N VAL A 114 20.41 -3.54 8.43
CA VAL A 114 21.85 -3.42 8.16
C VAL A 114 22.66 -3.53 9.46
N THR A 115 22.31 -2.74 10.49
CA THR A 115 23.11 -2.69 11.73
C THR A 115 23.05 -3.98 12.55
N HIS A 116 21.94 -4.74 12.44
CA HIS A 116 21.74 -6.00 13.17
C HIS A 116 21.84 -7.23 12.29
N ARG A 117 22.30 -7.08 11.02
CA ARG A 117 22.46 -8.17 10.05
C ARG A 117 21.20 -9.02 9.87
N LYS A 118 20.04 -8.36 9.81
CA LYS A 118 18.74 -8.99 9.63
C LYS A 118 18.33 -8.98 8.16
N LYS A 119 17.44 -9.90 7.77
CA LYS A 119 16.92 -9.96 6.41
C LYS A 119 16.00 -8.78 6.13
N LEU A 120 16.17 -8.17 4.95
CA LEU A 120 15.39 -7.02 4.50
C LEU A 120 14.60 -7.38 3.24
N CYS A 121 13.28 -7.35 3.36
CA CYS A 121 12.36 -7.42 2.24
C CYS A 121 11.78 -6.03 1.97
N MET A 122 11.68 -5.64 0.72
CA MET A 122 11.09 -4.37 0.34
C MET A 122 9.87 -4.57 -0.56
N PHE A 123 8.71 -4.13 -0.07
CA PHE A 123 7.51 -4.05 -0.87
C PHE A 123 7.60 -2.86 -1.83
N TYR A 124 7.41 -3.11 -3.13
CA TYR A 124 7.54 -2.09 -4.15
C TYR A 124 6.57 -2.29 -5.32
N GLU A 125 5.89 -1.22 -5.72
CA GLU A 125 4.81 -1.30 -6.72
C GLU A 125 4.95 -0.33 -7.90
N ARG A 126 5.99 0.53 -7.89
CA ARG A 126 6.13 1.54 -8.93
C ARG A 126 6.70 0.98 -10.21
N THR A 127 6.28 1.56 -11.33
CA THR A 127 6.69 1.19 -12.69
C THR A 127 7.44 2.33 -13.36
N ALA A 128 8.12 2.05 -14.47
CA ALA A 128 8.79 3.08 -15.28
C ALA A 128 7.81 4.19 -15.72
N TYR A 129 6.58 3.83 -16.06
CA TYR A 129 5.55 4.79 -16.45
C TYR A 129 5.19 5.76 -15.32
N VAL A 130 4.99 5.26 -14.11
CA VAL A 130 4.68 6.10 -12.93
C VAL A 130 5.84 7.03 -12.59
N GLU A 131 7.08 6.57 -12.79
CA GLU A 131 8.29 7.31 -12.44
C GLU A 131 8.90 8.09 -13.60
N ARG A 132 8.26 8.16 -14.78
CA ARG A 132 8.80 8.79 -15.99
C ARG A 132 9.19 10.26 -15.82
N ASN A 133 8.51 10.98 -14.93
CA ASN A 133 8.77 12.38 -14.62
C ASN A 133 9.58 12.57 -13.32
N SER A 134 10.07 11.48 -12.71
CA SER A 134 10.86 11.57 -11.50
C SER A 134 12.26 12.13 -11.77
N PRO A 135 12.77 13.05 -10.95
CA PRO A 135 14.12 13.56 -11.11
C PRO A 135 15.18 12.45 -10.92
N THR A 136 16.28 12.53 -11.65
CA THR A 136 17.35 11.52 -11.69
C THR A 136 17.95 11.21 -10.31
N TRP A 137 18.09 12.24 -9.45
CA TRP A 137 18.61 12.06 -8.10
C TRP A 137 17.77 11.06 -7.27
N ARG A 138 16.45 10.97 -7.52
CA ARG A 138 15.56 10.02 -6.84
C ARG A 138 15.89 8.57 -7.20
N SER A 139 16.22 8.32 -8.46
CA SER A 139 16.69 7.00 -8.91
C SER A 139 18.04 6.64 -8.30
N MET A 140 18.97 7.62 -8.24
CA MET A 140 20.25 7.42 -7.57
C MET A 140 20.08 7.10 -6.07
N TYR A 141 19.25 7.86 -5.36
CA TYR A 141 18.90 7.60 -3.97
C TYR A 141 18.37 6.17 -3.77
N ARG A 142 17.40 5.76 -4.61
CA ARG A 142 16.79 4.42 -4.54
C ARG A 142 17.81 3.31 -4.79
N ARG A 143 18.73 3.50 -5.74
CA ARG A 143 19.82 2.55 -6.01
C ARG A 143 20.71 2.38 -4.79
N LEU A 144 21.12 3.46 -4.15
CA LEU A 144 21.97 3.42 -2.97
C LEU A 144 21.26 2.78 -1.76
N VAL A 145 20.05 3.24 -1.47
CA VAL A 145 19.26 2.76 -0.32
C VAL A 145 18.80 1.31 -0.51
N GLY A 146 18.65 0.86 -1.75
CA GLY A 146 18.23 -0.51 -2.08
C GLY A 146 19.35 -1.56 -2.07
N ILE A 147 20.62 -1.16 -1.96
CA ILE A 147 21.76 -2.12 -1.93
C ILE A 147 21.56 -3.24 -0.90
N PRO A 148 21.13 -2.98 0.35
CA PRO A 148 20.98 -4.02 1.36
C PRO A 148 19.69 -4.84 1.26
N VAL A 149 18.86 -4.65 0.23
CA VAL A 149 17.62 -5.39 0.07
C VAL A 149 17.90 -6.82 -0.37
N ASP A 150 17.48 -7.79 0.42
CA ASP A 150 17.60 -9.22 0.11
C ASP A 150 16.52 -9.67 -0.90
N TYR A 151 15.28 -9.16 -0.78
CA TYR A 151 14.14 -9.54 -1.63
C TYR A 151 13.23 -8.35 -1.92
N PHE A 152 12.78 -8.22 -3.16
CA PHE A 152 11.67 -7.33 -3.51
C PHE A 152 10.36 -8.11 -3.57
N LEU A 153 9.34 -7.56 -2.92
CA LEU A 153 7.95 -8.01 -2.98
C LEU A 153 7.22 -7.08 -3.95
N ILE A 154 6.77 -7.58 -5.10
CA ILE A 154 6.30 -6.75 -6.22
C ILE A 154 4.93 -7.18 -6.75
N ASN A 155 4.25 -6.27 -7.43
CA ASN A 155 2.94 -6.53 -8.03
C ASN A 155 3.02 -7.43 -9.27
N GLY A 156 3.98 -7.17 -10.16
CA GLY A 156 4.03 -7.83 -11.43
C GLY A 156 5.23 -7.43 -12.31
N THR A 157 5.15 -7.80 -13.57
CA THR A 157 6.24 -7.70 -14.54
C THR A 157 6.73 -6.27 -14.78
N LEU A 158 5.83 -5.28 -14.90
CA LEU A 158 6.24 -3.88 -15.12
C LEU A 158 7.06 -3.31 -13.96
N THR A 159 6.75 -3.72 -12.72
CA THR A 159 7.57 -3.34 -11.54
C THR A 159 8.91 -4.05 -11.55
N GLU A 160 8.94 -5.33 -11.95
CA GLU A 160 10.18 -6.09 -12.10
C GLU A 160 11.11 -5.46 -13.14
N GLU A 161 10.59 -5.11 -14.32
CA GLU A 161 11.32 -4.42 -15.37
C GLU A 161 11.91 -3.09 -14.87
N TYR A 162 11.11 -2.30 -14.16
CA TYR A 162 11.60 -1.04 -13.59
C TYR A 162 12.72 -1.25 -12.55
N LEU A 163 12.59 -2.25 -11.69
CA LEU A 163 13.64 -2.59 -10.73
C LEU A 163 14.91 -3.06 -11.43
N ASN A 164 14.79 -3.85 -12.51
CA ASN A 164 15.92 -4.39 -13.24
C ASN A 164 16.64 -3.36 -14.11
N GLU A 165 15.89 -2.64 -14.93
CA GLU A 165 16.44 -1.73 -15.94
C GLU A 165 16.54 -0.29 -15.41
N GLY A 166 15.54 0.18 -14.70
CA GLY A 166 15.50 1.54 -14.15
C GLY A 166 16.37 1.72 -12.91
N LEU A 167 16.35 0.75 -12.00
CA LEU A 167 17.07 0.82 -10.71
C LEU A 167 18.27 -0.13 -10.61
N HIS A 168 18.52 -0.99 -11.61
CA HIS A 168 19.66 -1.92 -11.70
C HIS A 168 19.72 -3.02 -10.63
N PHE A 169 18.59 -3.46 -10.11
CA PHE A 169 18.51 -4.56 -9.14
C PHE A 169 18.32 -5.94 -9.81
N LYS A 170 19.00 -6.20 -10.94
CA LYS A 170 18.84 -7.45 -11.72
C LYS A 170 19.10 -8.72 -10.90
N ARG A 171 20.02 -8.67 -9.95
CA ARG A 171 20.45 -9.84 -9.15
C ARG A 171 19.62 -10.05 -7.88
N THR A 172 18.93 -9.03 -7.39
CA THR A 172 18.10 -9.15 -6.19
C THR A 172 16.84 -9.93 -6.54
N PRO A 173 16.51 -11.04 -5.85
CA PRO A 173 15.32 -11.83 -6.09
C PRO A 173 14.03 -11.01 -5.94
N LYS A 174 13.02 -11.31 -6.74
CA LYS A 174 11.70 -10.66 -6.74
C LYS A 174 10.60 -11.70 -6.61
N VAL A 175 9.65 -11.44 -5.72
CA VAL A 175 8.46 -12.27 -5.51
C VAL A 175 7.26 -11.48 -5.99
N LYS A 176 6.52 -12.02 -6.98
CA LYS A 176 5.33 -11.38 -7.56
C LYS A 176 4.06 -11.73 -6.79
N GLY A 177 3.06 -10.87 -6.87
CA GLY A 177 1.72 -11.12 -6.33
C GLY A 177 1.51 -10.61 -4.91
N CYS A 178 2.32 -9.68 -4.41
CA CYS A 178 2.23 -9.18 -3.04
C CYS A 178 1.05 -8.22 -2.80
N MET A 179 0.46 -7.65 -3.86
CA MET A 179 -0.75 -6.82 -3.79
C MET A 179 -1.97 -7.73 -3.86
N CYS A 180 -2.27 -8.39 -2.77
CA CYS A 180 -3.46 -9.22 -2.65
C CYS A 180 -4.49 -8.55 -1.73
N ALA A 181 -5.75 -8.85 -2.02
CA ALA A 181 -6.90 -8.54 -1.17
C ALA A 181 -7.62 -9.86 -0.85
N ASP A 182 -8.48 -9.84 0.14
CA ASP A 182 -9.32 -11.00 0.49
C ASP A 182 -10.45 -11.17 -0.53
N SER A 183 -10.11 -11.68 -1.71
CA SER A 183 -11.11 -11.98 -2.76
C SER A 183 -12.05 -13.11 -2.35
N PHE A 184 -11.57 -14.07 -1.54
CA PHE A 184 -12.38 -15.18 -1.06
C PHE A 184 -13.43 -14.72 -0.04
N GLY A 185 -13.03 -13.95 0.98
CA GLY A 185 -13.98 -13.38 1.93
C GLY A 185 -14.98 -12.42 1.27
N LEU A 186 -14.55 -11.67 0.26
CA LEU A 186 -15.46 -10.83 -0.52
C LEU A 186 -16.47 -11.67 -1.30
N SER A 187 -16.04 -12.76 -1.96
CA SER A 187 -16.94 -13.68 -2.65
C SER A 187 -17.98 -14.26 -1.70
N GLN A 188 -17.56 -14.77 -0.54
CA GLN A 188 -18.46 -15.27 0.48
C GLN A 188 -19.45 -14.22 1.01
N ALA A 189 -19.01 -12.97 1.14
CA ALA A 189 -19.89 -11.87 1.56
C ALA A 189 -20.93 -11.57 0.47
N VAL A 190 -20.56 -11.57 -0.80
CA VAL A 190 -21.48 -11.36 -1.93
C VAL A 190 -22.50 -12.49 -2.07
N GLU A 191 -22.09 -13.74 -1.85
CA GLU A 191 -22.97 -14.90 -1.89
C GLU A 191 -24.10 -14.86 -0.83
N LYS A 192 -23.87 -14.16 0.27
CA LYS A 192 -24.88 -13.98 1.35
C LYS A 192 -25.90 -12.89 1.05
N VAL A 193 -25.63 -12.04 0.04
CA VAL A 193 -26.54 -10.93 -0.33
C VAL A 193 -27.74 -11.50 -1.09
N THR A 194 -28.92 -11.38 -0.51
CA THR A 194 -30.16 -11.83 -1.11
C THR A 194 -30.70 -10.86 -2.16
N ARG A 195 -31.71 -11.28 -2.93
CA ARG A 195 -32.39 -10.36 -3.84
C ARG A 195 -33.11 -9.24 -3.08
N ALA A 196 -33.72 -9.56 -1.94
CA ALA A 196 -34.39 -8.58 -1.09
C ALA A 196 -33.42 -7.49 -0.58
N ASP A 197 -32.17 -7.87 -0.21
CA ASP A 197 -31.15 -6.89 0.20
C ASP A 197 -30.77 -5.95 -0.95
N LYS A 198 -30.67 -6.48 -2.18
CA LYS A 198 -30.37 -5.69 -3.37
C LYS A 198 -31.52 -4.71 -3.70
N ASP A 199 -32.76 -5.18 -3.60
CA ASP A 199 -33.95 -4.36 -3.88
C ASP A 199 -34.08 -3.24 -2.83
N ALA A 200 -33.88 -3.56 -1.54
CA ALA A 200 -33.86 -2.57 -0.47
C ALA A 200 -32.77 -1.51 -0.65
N LEU A 201 -31.55 -1.93 -1.03
CA LEU A 201 -30.46 -0.99 -1.31
C LEU A 201 -30.74 -0.11 -2.52
N ARG A 202 -31.34 -0.65 -3.58
CA ARG A 202 -31.74 0.14 -4.75
C ARG A 202 -32.78 1.19 -4.39
N GLU A 203 -33.75 0.86 -3.56
CA GLU A 203 -34.76 1.80 -3.05
C GLU A 203 -34.12 2.89 -2.18
N GLU A 204 -33.27 2.54 -1.21
CA GLU A 204 -32.53 3.47 -0.38
C GLU A 204 -31.71 4.48 -1.21
N LEU A 205 -31.00 3.99 -2.22
CA LEU A 205 -30.19 4.81 -3.12
C LEU A 205 -30.99 5.48 -4.23
N LYS A 206 -32.32 5.28 -4.29
CA LYS A 206 -33.22 5.82 -5.32
C LYS A 206 -32.75 5.51 -6.75
N LEU A 207 -32.23 4.30 -6.96
CA LEU A 207 -31.77 3.87 -8.27
C LEU A 207 -32.98 3.49 -9.14
N LYS A 208 -33.00 4.04 -10.36
CA LYS A 208 -34.00 3.65 -11.36
C LYS A 208 -33.79 2.22 -11.84
N ASP A 209 -34.84 1.63 -12.43
CA ASP A 209 -34.70 0.36 -13.12
C ASP A 209 -33.75 0.50 -14.32
N GLY A 210 -32.99 -0.55 -14.58
CA GLY A 210 -32.02 -0.59 -15.67
C GLY A 210 -30.58 -0.82 -15.21
N LEU A 211 -29.64 -0.63 -16.14
CA LEU A 211 -28.21 -0.76 -15.90
C LEU A 211 -27.71 0.34 -14.99
N THR A 212 -27.01 -0.06 -13.95
CA THR A 212 -26.35 0.87 -13.02
C THR A 212 -24.85 0.70 -13.17
N PHE A 213 -24.13 1.77 -13.48
CA PHE A 213 -22.68 1.82 -13.52
C PHE A 213 -22.16 2.41 -12.21
N LEU A 214 -21.29 1.66 -11.52
CA LEU A 214 -20.68 2.09 -10.27
C LEU A 214 -19.20 2.38 -10.48
N PHE A 215 -18.76 3.59 -10.13
CA PHE A 215 -17.36 3.93 -9.99
C PHE A 215 -16.97 3.94 -8.51
N VAL A 216 -15.92 3.19 -8.16
CA VAL A 216 -15.33 3.17 -6.82
C VAL A 216 -13.87 3.62 -6.92
N GLY A 217 -13.53 4.75 -6.33
CA GLY A 217 -12.17 5.27 -6.36
C GLY A 217 -12.05 6.71 -5.92
N GLN A 218 -10.82 7.20 -5.88
CA GLN A 218 -10.55 8.62 -5.63
C GLN A 218 -10.96 9.45 -6.85
N MET A 219 -11.57 10.61 -6.61
CA MET A 219 -11.91 11.56 -7.67
C MET A 219 -10.70 12.44 -8.02
N VAL A 220 -9.73 11.83 -8.69
CA VAL A 220 -8.49 12.48 -9.14
C VAL A 220 -8.31 12.29 -10.65
N GLU A 221 -7.61 13.21 -11.30
CA GLU A 221 -7.44 13.24 -12.76
C GLU A 221 -6.92 11.92 -13.34
N ARG A 222 -5.91 11.32 -12.68
CA ARG A 222 -5.34 10.02 -13.10
C ARG A 222 -6.34 8.85 -13.18
N LYS A 223 -7.55 9.01 -12.62
CA LYS A 223 -8.64 8.01 -12.69
C LYS A 223 -9.57 8.21 -13.87
N GLY A 224 -9.35 9.26 -14.67
CA GLY A 224 -10.11 9.51 -15.90
C GLY A 224 -11.59 9.84 -15.68
N ILE A 225 -11.96 10.41 -14.52
CA ILE A 225 -13.37 10.70 -14.20
C ILE A 225 -13.95 11.74 -15.13
N LYS A 226 -13.18 12.79 -15.49
CA LYS A 226 -13.63 13.83 -16.41
C LYS A 226 -13.95 13.25 -17.78
N GLU A 227 -13.05 12.39 -18.28
CA GLU A 227 -13.19 11.69 -19.56
C GLU A 227 -14.37 10.72 -19.52
N LEU A 228 -14.53 9.97 -18.42
CA LEU A 228 -15.67 9.08 -18.22
C LEU A 228 -16.99 9.84 -18.26
N LEU A 229 -17.12 10.95 -17.53
CA LEU A 229 -18.32 11.78 -17.51
C LEU A 229 -18.62 12.41 -18.88
N ALA A 230 -17.59 12.86 -19.61
CA ALA A 230 -17.75 13.42 -20.96
C ALA A 230 -18.24 12.37 -21.95
N VAL A 231 -17.71 11.14 -21.88
CA VAL A 231 -18.19 10.02 -22.73
C VAL A 231 -19.61 9.62 -22.34
N TRP A 232 -19.88 9.53 -21.03
CA TRP A 232 -21.20 9.20 -20.53
C TRP A 232 -22.26 10.22 -20.97
N GLY A 233 -21.97 11.53 -20.85
CA GLY A 233 -22.88 12.59 -21.30
C GLY A 233 -23.23 12.50 -22.78
N ARG A 234 -22.27 12.13 -23.64
CA ARG A 234 -22.53 11.87 -25.07
C ARG A 234 -23.39 10.62 -25.28
N HIS A 235 -23.07 9.54 -24.58
CA HIS A 235 -23.79 8.28 -24.70
C HIS A 235 -25.27 8.39 -24.36
N ILE A 236 -25.63 9.04 -23.24
CA ILE A 236 -27.05 9.25 -22.86
C ILE A 236 -27.81 10.23 -23.78
N THR A 237 -27.09 11.03 -24.59
CA THR A 237 -27.70 11.90 -25.59
C THR A 237 -27.99 11.12 -26.88
N GLU A 238 -27.12 10.20 -27.27
CA GLU A 238 -27.27 9.37 -28.46
C GLU A 238 -28.24 8.18 -28.22
N TYR A 239 -28.28 7.68 -26.98
CA TYR A 239 -29.08 6.53 -26.57
C TYR A 239 -29.85 6.85 -25.29
N PRO A 240 -30.96 7.66 -25.43
CA PRO A 240 -31.78 8.12 -24.30
C PRO A 240 -32.56 7.00 -23.58
#